data_761e60bb65ab60ead8aaf9998347066d
#
_entry.id   761e60bb65ab60ead8aaf9998347066d
#
_cell.length_a   1.000
_cell.length_b   1.000
_cell.length_c   1.000
_cell.angle_alpha   90.00
_cell.angle_beta   90.00
_cell.angle_gamma   90.00
#
_symmetry.space_group_name_H-M   'P 1'
#
loop_
_entity.id
_entity.type
_entity.pdbx_description
1 polymer ?
#
loop_
_entity_poly.entity_id
_entity_poly.type
_entity_poly.pdbx_seq_one_letter_code
_entity_poly.pdbx_strand_id
1 'polypeptide(L)'
;MTAQLEHSLRLTKAEWRELEKQTGLRHEYLDGFVYAMAGESRRHNRIVGNLYAHLLPIALARGCDVFFETVSTEIEGGRSYYYPDLVVTCDPSDDDPYEIRRPCLIVEVLSPSTAGKDKREKLKAYTDLPTLERYVLVDQEARRVEVYRKHSWNWTYQELLEEGEFDGPCLGESITLEQVYAGLD
;
A
#
# COMPACT_ATOMS: atom_id res chain seq x y z
N MET A 1 3.67 13.02 28.16
CA MET A 1 2.70 12.23 28.95
C MET A 1 1.31 12.57 28.45
N THR A 2 0.81 11.94 27.37
CA THR A 2 -0.59 11.99 26.91
C THR A 2 -0.73 11.19 25.59
N ALA A 3 -0.41 9.90 25.61
CA ALA A 3 -0.61 9.00 24.48
C ALA A 3 -1.27 7.68 24.95
N GLN A 4 -2.25 7.76 25.84
CA GLN A 4 -2.83 6.54 26.43
C GLN A 4 -4.33 6.61 26.71
N LEU A 5 -5.12 7.33 25.90
CA LEU A 5 -6.56 7.42 26.14
C LEU A 5 -7.47 7.11 24.94
N GLU A 6 -6.97 6.59 23.82
CA GLU A 6 -7.81 6.26 22.66
C GLU A 6 -8.18 4.76 22.53
N HIS A 7 -8.05 3.97 23.58
CA HIS A 7 -8.14 2.51 23.50
C HIS A 7 -9.46 1.89 23.99
N SER A 8 -10.60 2.58 23.95
CA SER A 8 -11.81 1.97 24.50
C SER A 8 -13.08 2.00 23.65
N LEU A 9 -13.12 2.67 22.52
CA LEU A 9 -14.31 2.68 21.67
C LEU A 9 -14.00 2.05 20.31
N ARG A 10 -14.63 0.91 20.04
CA ARG A 10 -14.66 0.34 18.70
C ARG A 10 -15.64 1.18 17.87
N LEU A 11 -15.16 1.70 16.75
CA LEU A 11 -15.99 2.41 15.78
C LEU A 11 -16.54 1.45 14.74
N THR A 12 -17.72 1.72 14.25
CA THR A 12 -18.23 1.14 13.01
C THR A 12 -17.51 1.78 11.81
N LYS A 13 -17.58 1.15 10.65
CA LYS A 13 -17.06 1.75 9.39
C LYS A 13 -17.64 3.13 9.14
N ALA A 14 -18.94 3.33 9.40
CA ALA A 14 -19.61 4.61 9.19
C ALA A 14 -19.07 5.71 10.13
N GLU A 15 -18.88 5.40 11.40
CA GLU A 15 -18.28 6.31 12.37
C GLU A 15 -16.82 6.64 12.05
N TRP A 16 -16.02 5.66 11.59
CA TRP A 16 -14.68 5.90 11.10
C TRP A 16 -14.65 6.87 9.91
N ARG A 17 -15.50 6.65 8.89
CA ARG A 17 -15.60 7.55 7.75
C ARG A 17 -16.05 8.96 8.16
N GLU A 18 -16.94 9.07 9.13
CA GLU A 18 -17.38 10.35 9.65
C GLU A 18 -16.26 11.06 10.45
N LEU A 19 -15.49 10.33 11.23
CA LEU A 19 -14.31 10.85 11.93
C LEU A 19 -13.31 11.47 10.95
N GLU A 20 -12.99 10.79 9.84
CA GLU A 20 -12.09 11.31 8.80
C GLU A 20 -12.62 12.59 8.15
N LYS A 21 -13.95 12.66 7.88
CA LYS A 21 -14.58 13.88 7.35
C LYS A 21 -14.47 15.05 8.32
N GLN A 22 -14.69 14.80 9.60
CA GLN A 22 -14.67 15.84 10.63
C GLN A 22 -13.25 16.35 10.93
N THR A 23 -12.29 15.46 10.97
CA THR A 23 -10.90 15.79 11.32
C THR A 23 -10.06 16.21 10.13
N GLY A 24 -10.39 15.76 8.93
CA GLY A 24 -9.56 15.87 7.73
C GLY A 24 -8.29 15.01 7.78
N LEU A 25 -8.18 14.12 8.77
CA LEU A 25 -7.05 13.21 8.96
C LEU A 25 -7.40 11.80 8.52
N ARG A 26 -6.44 11.11 7.91
CA ARG A 26 -6.58 9.69 7.55
C ARG A 26 -6.26 8.79 8.74
N HIS A 27 -7.04 7.72 8.86
CA HIS A 27 -6.87 6.72 9.89
C HIS A 27 -7.00 5.33 9.27
N GLU A 28 -6.06 4.46 9.53
CA GLU A 28 -6.28 3.04 9.28
C GLU A 28 -7.34 2.50 10.24
N TYR A 29 -8.19 1.60 9.75
CA TYR A 29 -9.27 0.99 10.51
C TYR A 29 -9.04 -0.51 10.62
N LEU A 30 -8.94 -1.03 11.84
CA LEU A 30 -8.62 -2.42 12.13
C LEU A 30 -9.63 -2.99 13.13
N ASP A 31 -10.59 -3.76 12.66
CA ASP A 31 -11.62 -4.40 13.49
C ASP A 31 -12.27 -3.45 14.53
N GLY A 32 -12.57 -2.22 14.11
CA GLY A 32 -13.17 -1.20 14.95
C GLY A 32 -12.18 -0.24 15.62
N PHE A 33 -10.91 -0.51 15.59
CA PHE A 33 -9.87 0.41 16.11
C PHE A 33 -9.36 1.32 14.99
N VAL A 34 -9.09 2.57 15.33
CA VAL A 34 -8.58 3.57 14.39
C VAL A 34 -7.18 4.02 14.79
N TYR A 35 -6.31 4.17 13.81
CA TYR A 35 -4.93 4.57 13.97
C TYR A 35 -4.62 5.73 13.05
N ALA A 36 -4.34 6.91 13.63
CA ALA A 36 -4.00 8.08 12.85
C ALA A 36 -2.73 7.85 12.03
N MET A 37 -2.78 8.24 10.76
CA MET A 37 -1.61 8.21 9.91
C MET A 37 -0.71 9.41 10.19
N ALA A 38 0.59 9.19 10.26
CA ALA A 38 1.59 10.24 10.41
C ALA A 38 1.97 10.82 9.05
N GLY A 39 2.53 12.02 9.06
CA GLY A 39 3.15 12.58 7.86
C GLY A 39 4.45 11.84 7.52
N GLU A 40 4.77 11.76 6.22
CA GLU A 40 5.90 11.03 5.69
C GLU A 40 7.09 11.94 5.31
N SER A 41 8.25 11.35 5.11
CA SER A 41 9.46 12.07 4.72
C SER A 41 9.41 12.52 3.26
N ARG A 42 10.23 13.53 2.92
CA ARG A 42 10.42 13.94 1.50
C ARG A 42 10.98 12.80 0.65
N ARG A 43 11.76 11.92 1.24
CA ARG A 43 12.38 10.77 0.56
C ARG A 43 11.32 9.70 0.26
N HIS A 44 10.47 9.37 1.23
CA HIS A 44 9.30 8.53 1.06
C HIS A 44 8.40 9.06 -0.09
N ASN A 45 7.99 10.32 -0.01
CA ASN A 45 7.15 10.94 -1.04
C ASN A 45 7.78 10.91 -2.43
N ARG A 46 9.12 11.08 -2.54
CA ARG A 46 9.83 10.97 -3.81
C ARG A 46 9.74 9.56 -4.40
N ILE A 47 9.90 8.53 -3.58
CA ILE A 47 9.79 7.12 -4.02
C ILE A 47 8.37 6.82 -4.52
N VAL A 48 7.35 7.20 -3.75
CA VAL A 48 5.94 7.04 -4.18
C VAL A 48 5.68 7.77 -5.49
N GLY A 49 6.17 9.02 -5.60
CA GLY A 49 6.04 9.82 -6.82
C GLY A 49 6.72 9.19 -8.04
N ASN A 50 7.92 8.63 -7.87
CA ASN A 50 8.64 7.93 -8.96
C ASN A 50 7.86 6.70 -9.43
N LEU A 51 7.38 5.88 -8.50
CA LEU A 51 6.56 4.70 -8.80
C LEU A 51 5.26 5.09 -9.51
N TYR A 52 4.55 6.08 -8.99
CA TYR A 52 3.30 6.55 -9.59
C TYR A 52 3.51 7.09 -11.02
N ALA A 53 4.51 7.95 -11.21
CA ALA A 53 4.82 8.52 -12.52
C ALA A 53 5.21 7.47 -13.56
N HIS A 54 5.90 6.42 -13.13
CA HIS A 54 6.27 5.30 -14.00
C HIS A 54 5.07 4.40 -14.33
N LEU A 55 4.27 4.05 -13.34
CA LEU A 55 3.18 3.06 -13.50
C LEU A 55 1.91 3.64 -14.13
N LEU A 56 1.58 4.91 -13.91
CA LEU A 56 0.34 5.52 -14.37
C LEU A 56 0.13 5.39 -15.90
N PRO A 57 1.08 5.78 -16.78
CA PRO A 57 0.87 5.66 -18.22
C PRO A 57 0.70 4.20 -18.69
N ILE A 58 1.37 3.28 -18.02
CA ILE A 58 1.28 1.84 -18.33
C ILE A 58 -0.10 1.30 -17.92
N ALA A 59 -0.55 1.65 -16.74
CA ALA A 59 -1.85 1.26 -16.21
C ALA A 59 -2.99 1.76 -17.09
N LEU A 60 -2.99 3.05 -17.43
CA LEU A 60 -4.00 3.65 -18.31
C LEU A 60 -4.07 2.98 -19.69
N ALA A 61 -2.92 2.62 -20.27
CA ALA A 61 -2.86 1.91 -21.56
C ALA A 61 -3.47 0.49 -21.50
N ARG A 62 -3.62 -0.07 -20.29
CA ARG A 62 -4.15 -1.42 -20.05
C ARG A 62 -5.55 -1.43 -19.44
N GLY A 63 -6.16 -0.26 -19.23
CA GLY A 63 -7.45 -0.14 -18.54
C GLY A 63 -7.37 -0.47 -17.06
N CYS A 64 -6.22 -0.22 -16.45
CA CYS A 64 -5.98 -0.34 -15.02
C CYS A 64 -5.90 1.05 -14.38
N ASP A 65 -6.10 1.12 -13.07
CA ASP A 65 -5.93 2.32 -12.28
C ASP A 65 -4.81 2.18 -11.25
N VAL A 66 -4.11 3.28 -11.02
CA VAL A 66 -3.08 3.41 -9.97
C VAL A 66 -3.50 4.52 -9.01
N PHE A 67 -3.54 4.20 -7.73
CA PHE A 67 -3.84 5.17 -6.67
C PHE A 67 -2.71 5.21 -5.65
N PHE A 68 -2.61 6.30 -4.90
CA PHE A 68 -1.62 6.47 -3.85
C PHE A 68 -2.20 7.20 -2.63
N GLU A 69 -1.77 6.82 -1.44
CA GLU A 69 -1.95 7.47 -0.12
C GLU A 69 -3.39 7.75 0.35
N THR A 70 -4.36 8.00 -0.53
CA THR A 70 -5.66 8.55 -0.13
C THR A 70 -6.85 7.64 -0.42
N VAL A 71 -6.65 6.53 -1.10
CA VAL A 71 -7.68 5.54 -1.38
C VAL A 71 -7.46 4.33 -0.48
N SER A 72 -8.47 3.98 0.29
CA SER A 72 -8.35 2.85 1.22
C SER A 72 -8.48 1.51 0.49
N THR A 73 -7.76 0.51 0.99
CA THR A 73 -7.89 -0.89 0.53
C THR A 73 -8.66 -1.69 1.58
N GLU A 74 -9.75 -2.31 1.15
CA GLU A 74 -10.57 -3.18 1.99
C GLU A 74 -9.88 -4.52 2.24
N ILE A 75 -9.83 -4.92 3.51
CA ILE A 75 -9.23 -6.16 3.96
C ILE A 75 -10.28 -7.00 4.71
N GLU A 76 -10.19 -8.32 4.60
CA GLU A 76 -10.99 -9.27 5.37
C GLU A 76 -12.51 -9.05 5.25
N GLY A 77 -12.99 -8.69 4.05
CA GLY A 77 -14.42 -8.48 3.81
C GLY A 77 -15.00 -7.30 4.58
N GLY A 78 -14.23 -6.22 4.71
CA GLY A 78 -14.66 -4.97 5.31
C GLY A 78 -14.44 -4.86 6.81
N ARG A 79 -13.67 -5.76 7.41
CA ARG A 79 -13.29 -5.67 8.82
C ARG A 79 -12.14 -4.73 9.07
N SER A 80 -11.27 -4.56 8.07
CA SER A 80 -10.10 -3.69 8.14
C SER A 80 -9.91 -2.90 6.85
N TYR A 81 -9.32 -1.71 6.98
CA TYR A 81 -9.01 -0.80 5.88
C TYR A 81 -7.64 -0.18 6.11
N TYR A 82 -6.75 -0.34 5.15
CA TYR A 82 -5.46 0.34 5.10
C TYR A 82 -5.42 1.36 3.98
N TYR A 83 -4.49 2.29 4.06
CA TYR A 83 -4.14 3.23 2.99
C TYR A 83 -2.74 2.88 2.46
N PRO A 84 -2.63 2.04 1.43
CA PRO A 84 -1.33 1.75 0.84
C PRO A 84 -0.67 3.00 0.27
N ASP A 85 0.65 3.05 0.31
CA ASP A 85 1.40 4.12 -0.35
C ASP A 85 1.17 4.13 -1.86
N LEU A 86 1.02 2.94 -2.47
CA LEU A 86 0.59 2.80 -3.85
C LEU A 86 -0.19 1.49 -4.04
N VAL A 87 -1.28 1.54 -4.80
CA VAL A 87 -2.12 0.39 -5.14
C VAL A 87 -2.52 0.42 -6.61
N VAL A 88 -2.50 -0.75 -7.25
CA VAL A 88 -2.96 -0.95 -8.63
C VAL A 88 -4.12 -1.92 -8.65
N THR A 89 -5.18 -1.58 -9.39
CA THR A 89 -6.28 -2.47 -9.73
C THR A 89 -6.51 -2.49 -11.23
N CYS A 90 -6.81 -3.69 -11.77
CA CYS A 90 -7.15 -3.89 -13.19
C CYS A 90 -8.53 -4.56 -13.33
N ASP A 91 -9.27 -4.69 -12.25
CA ASP A 91 -10.62 -5.27 -12.28
C ASP A 91 -11.65 -4.16 -12.51
N PRO A 92 -12.36 -4.14 -13.66
CA PRO A 92 -13.34 -3.10 -13.94
C PRO A 92 -14.57 -3.14 -13.05
N SER A 93 -14.74 -4.18 -12.24
CA SER A 93 -15.79 -4.27 -11.22
C SER A 93 -15.38 -3.66 -9.87
N ASP A 94 -14.15 -3.19 -9.75
CA ASP A 94 -13.64 -2.49 -8.56
C ASP A 94 -13.88 -0.99 -8.73
N ASP A 95 -15.14 -0.58 -8.68
CA ASP A 95 -15.64 0.72 -9.08
C ASP A 95 -16.08 1.62 -7.89
N ASP A 96 -15.77 1.21 -6.67
CA ASP A 96 -16.08 2.05 -5.49
C ASP A 96 -15.22 3.33 -5.51
N PRO A 97 -15.83 4.53 -5.34
CA PRO A 97 -15.10 5.79 -5.46
C PRO A 97 -14.10 6.07 -4.33
N TYR A 98 -14.13 5.29 -3.24
CA TYR A 98 -13.31 5.54 -2.04
C TYR A 98 -12.48 4.33 -1.58
N GLU A 99 -12.74 3.15 -2.13
CA GLU A 99 -12.15 1.90 -1.66
C GLU A 99 -11.71 1.02 -2.81
N ILE A 100 -10.55 0.39 -2.66
CA ILE A 100 -10.09 -0.69 -3.53
C ILE A 100 -10.33 -2.03 -2.83
N ARG A 101 -10.96 -2.96 -3.52
CA ARG A 101 -11.28 -4.30 -3.03
C ARG A 101 -10.56 -5.41 -3.77
N ARG A 102 -10.03 -5.10 -4.95
CA ARG A 102 -9.41 -6.08 -5.86
C ARG A 102 -8.05 -5.60 -6.38
N PRO A 103 -7.13 -5.26 -5.47
CA PRO A 103 -5.80 -4.85 -5.87
C PRO A 103 -5.05 -6.05 -6.49
N CYS A 104 -4.21 -5.76 -7.50
CA CYS A 104 -3.28 -6.74 -8.06
C CYS A 104 -1.82 -6.49 -7.64
N LEU A 105 -1.48 -5.24 -7.34
CA LEU A 105 -0.18 -4.82 -6.82
C LEU A 105 -0.38 -3.82 -5.68
N ILE A 106 0.30 -4.04 -4.57
CA ILE A 106 0.40 -3.08 -3.47
C ILE A 106 1.88 -2.81 -3.22
N VAL A 107 2.23 -1.54 -3.04
CA VAL A 107 3.57 -1.10 -2.62
C VAL A 107 3.46 -0.28 -1.35
N GLU A 108 4.31 -0.58 -0.38
CA GLU A 108 4.53 0.22 0.84
C GLU A 108 5.97 0.68 0.88
N VAL A 109 6.18 1.95 1.18
CA VAL A 109 7.51 2.54 1.37
C VAL A 109 7.80 2.57 2.86
N LEU A 110 8.77 1.78 3.29
CA LEU A 110 9.07 1.59 4.70
C LEU A 110 9.62 2.87 5.34
N SER A 111 9.00 3.30 6.40
CA SER A 111 9.54 4.31 7.31
C SER A 111 9.99 3.68 8.63
N PRO A 112 10.85 4.32 9.41
CA PRO A 112 11.25 3.80 10.73
C PRO A 112 10.08 3.53 11.67
N SER A 113 8.97 4.24 11.51
CA SER A 113 7.76 4.10 12.32
C SER A 113 6.84 2.97 11.86
N THR A 114 6.80 2.64 10.57
CA THR A 114 5.85 1.69 9.99
C THR A 114 6.44 0.33 9.62
N ALA A 115 7.76 0.24 9.39
CA ALA A 115 8.45 -0.96 8.91
C ALA A 115 8.09 -2.26 9.66
N GLY A 116 7.93 -2.20 10.98
CA GLY A 116 7.56 -3.36 11.78
C GLY A 116 6.12 -3.83 11.56
N LYS A 117 5.20 -2.90 11.29
CA LYS A 117 3.79 -3.16 10.99
C LYS A 117 3.64 -3.69 9.57
N ASP A 118 4.26 -3.00 8.61
CA ASP A 118 4.18 -3.35 7.18
C ASP A 118 4.74 -4.75 6.92
N LYS A 119 5.83 -5.11 7.58
CA LYS A 119 6.47 -6.44 7.45
C LYS A 119 5.73 -7.59 8.14
N ARG A 120 4.79 -7.34 9.01
CA ARG A 120 4.10 -8.41 9.77
C ARG A 120 2.60 -8.36 9.61
N GLU A 121 1.96 -7.28 10.04
CA GLU A 121 0.50 -7.18 10.06
C GLU A 121 -0.05 -6.97 8.65
N LYS A 122 0.47 -5.98 7.92
CA LYS A 122 0.02 -5.70 6.56
C LYS A 122 0.40 -6.83 5.60
N LEU A 123 1.62 -7.42 5.73
CA LEU A 123 2.01 -8.56 4.92
C LEU A 123 0.98 -9.68 5.01
N LYS A 124 0.59 -10.06 6.24
CA LYS A 124 -0.43 -11.09 6.44
C LYS A 124 -1.77 -10.67 5.84
N ALA A 125 -2.23 -9.46 6.15
CA ALA A 125 -3.52 -8.96 5.69
C ALA A 125 -3.60 -8.88 4.16
N TYR A 126 -2.56 -8.37 3.51
CA TYR A 126 -2.52 -8.23 2.06
C TYR A 126 -2.36 -9.57 1.34
N THR A 127 -1.53 -10.49 1.88
CA THR A 127 -1.34 -11.81 1.24
C THR A 127 -2.59 -12.69 1.28
N ASP A 128 -3.56 -12.39 2.13
CA ASP A 128 -4.87 -13.05 2.18
C ASP A 128 -5.85 -12.51 1.11
N LEU A 129 -5.53 -11.39 0.43
CA LEU A 129 -6.35 -10.86 -0.65
C LEU A 129 -6.28 -11.78 -1.88
N PRO A 130 -7.44 -12.25 -2.40
CA PRO A 130 -7.45 -13.23 -3.48
C PRO A 130 -6.89 -12.68 -4.80
N THR A 131 -7.07 -11.41 -5.07
CA THR A 131 -6.66 -10.74 -6.31
C THR A 131 -5.22 -10.25 -6.30
N LEU A 132 -4.62 -10.10 -5.11
CA LEU A 132 -3.26 -9.57 -4.99
C LEU A 132 -2.25 -10.59 -5.53
N GLU A 133 -1.41 -10.14 -6.45
CA GLU A 133 -0.35 -10.94 -7.07
C GLU A 133 1.05 -10.53 -6.58
N ARG A 134 1.21 -9.26 -6.19
CA ARG A 134 2.47 -8.71 -5.66
C ARG A 134 2.22 -7.81 -4.48
N TYR A 135 3.05 -8.01 -3.46
CA TYR A 135 3.25 -7.06 -2.37
C TYR A 135 4.71 -6.66 -2.31
N VAL A 136 4.99 -5.37 -2.36
CA VAL A 136 6.34 -4.83 -2.48
C VAL A 136 6.61 -3.88 -1.33
N LEU A 137 7.74 -4.06 -0.66
CA LEU A 137 8.22 -3.17 0.38
C LEU A 137 9.48 -2.46 -0.12
N VAL A 138 9.45 -1.15 -0.14
CA VAL A 138 10.57 -0.31 -0.59
C VAL A 138 11.19 0.38 0.61
N ASP A 139 12.47 0.18 0.83
CA ASP A 139 13.20 0.86 1.91
C ASP A 139 13.53 2.29 1.49
N GLN A 140 13.18 3.28 2.32
CA GLN A 140 13.49 4.67 1.98
C GLN A 140 14.91 5.10 2.31
N GLU A 141 15.61 4.37 3.19
CA GLU A 141 16.95 4.73 3.64
C GLU A 141 18.05 4.03 2.84
N ALA A 142 17.76 2.86 2.28
CA ALA A 142 18.69 2.07 1.48
C ALA A 142 18.07 1.68 0.14
N ARG A 143 18.88 1.45 -0.88
CA ARG A 143 18.42 0.92 -2.17
C ARG A 143 18.11 -0.57 -2.03
N ARG A 144 16.98 -0.86 -1.39
CA ARG A 144 16.51 -2.20 -1.08
C ARG A 144 15.02 -2.33 -1.31
N VAL A 145 14.63 -3.39 -2.00
CA VAL A 145 13.24 -3.72 -2.27
C VAL A 145 12.98 -5.18 -1.91
N GLU A 146 11.95 -5.42 -1.11
CA GLU A 146 11.47 -6.75 -0.78
C GLU A 146 10.23 -7.06 -1.61
N VAL A 147 10.22 -8.15 -2.32
CA VAL A 147 9.14 -8.52 -3.25
C VAL A 147 8.52 -9.84 -2.83
N TYR A 148 7.25 -9.80 -2.50
CA TYR A 148 6.43 -10.98 -2.24
C TYR A 148 5.60 -11.28 -3.49
N ARG A 149 5.74 -12.49 -4.03
CA ARG A 149 5.06 -12.96 -5.25
C ARG A 149 4.13 -14.10 -4.95
N LYS A 150 2.90 -14.00 -5.43
CA LYS A 150 1.91 -15.07 -5.35
C LYS A 150 2.15 -16.09 -6.46
N HIS A 151 2.21 -17.36 -6.09
CA HIS A 151 2.28 -18.49 -7.01
C HIS A 151 1.21 -19.51 -6.60
N SER A 152 0.09 -19.53 -7.30
CA SER A 152 -1.04 -20.40 -6.97
C SER A 152 -1.48 -20.31 -5.50
N TRP A 153 -0.94 -21.18 -4.64
CA TRP A 153 -1.28 -21.25 -3.22
C TRP A 153 -0.19 -20.70 -2.28
N ASN A 154 0.98 -20.37 -2.81
CA ASN A 154 2.15 -19.97 -2.02
C ASN A 154 2.62 -18.58 -2.39
N TRP A 155 3.22 -17.91 -1.40
CA TRP A 155 3.97 -16.69 -1.62
C TRP A 155 5.46 -16.99 -1.57
N THR A 156 6.22 -16.42 -2.50
CA THR A 156 7.68 -16.43 -2.50
C THR A 156 8.22 -15.05 -2.17
N TYR A 157 9.39 -15.02 -1.58
CA TYR A 157 10.08 -13.80 -1.19
C TYR A 157 11.38 -13.65 -2.00
N GLN A 158 11.65 -12.42 -2.42
CA GLN A 158 12.91 -12.02 -3.02
C GLN A 158 13.32 -10.66 -2.47
N GLU A 159 14.60 -10.51 -2.16
CA GLU A 159 15.21 -9.22 -1.82
C GLU A 159 16.07 -8.75 -2.99
N LEU A 160 15.95 -7.48 -3.36
CA LEU A 160 16.76 -6.80 -4.35
C LEU A 160 17.59 -5.74 -3.62
N LEU A 161 18.90 -5.73 -3.89
CA LEU A 161 19.87 -4.83 -3.25
C LEU A 161 20.64 -4.08 -4.34
N GLU A 162 20.72 -2.75 -4.21
CA GLU A 162 21.41 -1.81 -5.09
C GLU A 162 20.90 -1.78 -6.52
N GLU A 163 20.73 -2.93 -7.16
CA GLU A 163 20.25 -3.08 -8.53
C GLU A 163 19.24 -4.23 -8.66
N GLY A 164 18.57 -4.31 -9.81
CA GLY A 164 17.58 -5.33 -10.11
C GLY A 164 16.22 -4.75 -10.47
N GLU A 165 15.27 -5.63 -10.68
CA GLU A 165 13.91 -5.27 -11.06
C GLU A 165 12.89 -6.22 -10.44
N PHE A 166 11.68 -5.73 -10.30
CA PHE A 166 10.52 -6.54 -9.94
C PHE A 166 9.39 -6.32 -10.94
N ASP A 167 8.57 -7.33 -11.13
CA ASP A 167 7.45 -7.28 -12.07
C ASP A 167 6.18 -6.71 -11.43
N GLY A 168 5.46 -5.90 -12.20
CA GLY A 168 4.07 -5.56 -11.96
C GLY A 168 3.17 -6.46 -12.84
N PRO A 169 2.76 -7.65 -12.35
CA PRO A 169 2.22 -8.70 -13.22
C PRO A 169 0.95 -8.30 -13.94
N CYS A 170 0.04 -7.61 -13.27
CA CYS A 170 -1.18 -7.08 -13.89
C CYS A 170 -0.89 -6.02 -14.95
N LEU A 171 0.26 -5.37 -14.87
CA LEU A 171 0.71 -4.37 -15.84
C LEU A 171 1.62 -4.95 -16.93
N GLY A 172 2.17 -6.18 -16.73
CA GLY A 172 3.07 -6.84 -17.67
C GLY A 172 4.37 -6.08 -17.91
N GLU A 173 4.82 -5.33 -16.93
CA GLU A 173 6.04 -4.50 -16.97
C GLU A 173 6.92 -4.78 -15.77
N SER A 174 8.22 -4.55 -15.94
CA SER A 174 9.19 -4.57 -14.86
C SER A 174 9.53 -3.16 -14.39
N ILE A 175 9.78 -3.03 -13.10
CA ILE A 175 10.15 -1.78 -12.45
C ILE A 175 11.56 -1.96 -11.87
N THR A 176 12.52 -1.18 -12.34
CA THR A 176 13.90 -1.26 -11.86
C THR A 176 14.12 -0.45 -10.58
N LEU A 177 15.11 -0.83 -9.77
CA LEU A 177 15.50 -0.05 -8.60
C LEU A 177 15.97 1.36 -9.00
N GLU A 178 16.57 1.53 -10.18
CA GLU A 178 16.92 2.85 -10.70
C GLU A 178 15.70 3.75 -10.88
N GLN A 179 14.59 3.21 -11.38
CA GLN A 179 13.32 3.94 -11.51
C GLN A 179 12.71 4.27 -10.15
N VAL A 180 12.73 3.32 -9.21
CA VAL A 180 12.22 3.52 -7.84
C VAL A 180 12.95 4.67 -7.15
N TYR A 181 14.28 4.67 -7.20
CA TYR A 181 15.13 5.62 -6.47
C TYR A 181 15.63 6.78 -7.32
N ALA A 182 15.01 7.05 -8.47
CA ALA A 182 15.41 8.14 -9.36
C ALA A 182 15.48 9.50 -8.63
N GLY A 183 16.63 10.19 -8.73
CA GLY A 183 16.87 11.47 -8.06
C GLY A 183 17.04 11.38 -6.53
N LEU A 184 17.32 10.21 -6.01
CA LEU A 184 17.72 9.94 -4.63
C LEU A 184 19.12 9.34 -4.62
N ASP A 185 20.06 10.05 -4.00
CA ASP A 185 21.44 9.61 -3.77
C ASP A 185 21.56 8.82 -2.47
#